data_301623fd6f4f5cb431b9a1fec5342a36
#
_entry.id   301623fd6f4f5cb431b9a1fec5342a36
#
_cell.length_a   1.000
_cell.length_b   1.000
_cell.length_c   1.000
_cell.angle_alpha   90.00
_cell.angle_beta   90.00
_cell.angle_gamma   90.00
#
_symmetry.space_group_name_H-M   'P 1'
#
loop_
_entity.id
_entity.type
_entity.pdbx_description
1 polymer ?
#
loop_
_entity_poly.entity_id
_entity_poly.type
_entity_poly.pdbx_seq_one_letter_code
_entity_poly.pdbx_strand_id
1 'polypeptide(L)'
;MSLFSYHNKPPFMVDNSSRSGLYYDFASYLNLKQDQYTFEVIYVPRKRLDRLIESDELNGFVIGVSPVWFKDKEEAKYLWLDSFYDDRDEFVSLKTSPFNYVSKQSFNDKTVVGVAGFYYFGINESVDAGNLLRIDTIGELQSLQLIEEKRADFAIVSRSVFNYLKAQNSLQDIYHMSPIPHDQFNRRLLTTKNNKALHEKLAPIMKAIKQDQLWLDILAKYE
;
A
#
# COMPACT_ATOMS: atom_id res chain seq x y z
N MET A 1 18.75 5.06 10.43
CA MET A 1 17.78 3.97 10.60
C MET A 1 16.96 3.83 9.35
N SER A 2 16.76 2.60 8.89
CA SER A 2 16.11 2.37 7.60
C SER A 2 14.59 2.24 7.74
N LEU A 3 13.87 2.89 6.81
CA LEU A 3 12.45 2.66 6.55
C LEU A 3 12.37 1.85 5.25
N PHE A 4 12.27 0.53 5.38
CA PHE A 4 12.23 -0.37 4.24
C PHE A 4 10.85 -0.39 3.61
N SER A 5 10.76 -0.14 2.30
CA SER A 5 9.52 -0.26 1.54
C SER A 5 9.68 -1.24 0.40
N TYR A 6 8.66 -2.07 0.17
CA TYR A 6 8.51 -2.84 -1.08
C TYR A 6 7.44 -2.24 -2.01
N HIS A 7 6.79 -1.16 -1.59
CA HIS A 7 5.80 -0.43 -2.38
C HIS A 7 6.50 0.70 -3.17
N ASN A 8 7.03 0.38 -4.34
CA ASN A 8 7.65 1.37 -5.24
C ASN A 8 6.57 1.92 -6.20
N LYS A 9 5.66 2.71 -5.66
CA LYS A 9 4.52 3.29 -6.39
C LYS A 9 4.12 4.64 -5.83
N PRO A 10 3.57 5.58 -6.65
CA PRO A 10 3.01 6.82 -6.13
C PRO A 10 1.74 6.54 -5.29
N PRO A 11 1.37 7.43 -4.35
CA PRO A 11 2.12 8.61 -3.95
C PRO A 11 3.26 8.31 -2.97
N PHE A 12 3.49 7.05 -2.62
CA PHE A 12 4.42 6.64 -1.55
C PHE A 12 5.88 6.86 -1.93
N MET A 13 6.27 6.38 -3.12
CA MET A 13 7.58 6.60 -3.72
C MET A 13 7.33 7.06 -5.16
N VAL A 14 7.50 8.35 -5.42
CA VAL A 14 7.24 8.97 -6.73
C VAL A 14 8.48 8.93 -7.60
N ASP A 15 9.59 9.41 -7.05
CA ASP A 15 10.91 9.37 -7.69
C ASP A 15 11.99 9.07 -6.64
N ASN A 16 12.67 7.95 -6.83
CA ASN A 16 13.72 7.51 -5.93
C ASN A 16 15.01 8.34 -6.07
N SER A 17 15.25 8.95 -7.22
CA SER A 17 16.45 9.76 -7.47
C SER A 17 16.36 11.13 -6.79
N SER A 18 15.20 11.78 -6.86
CA SER A 18 14.92 13.03 -6.16
C SER A 18 14.42 12.83 -4.72
N ARG A 19 14.23 11.58 -4.29
CA ARG A 19 13.67 11.22 -2.97
C ARG A 19 12.32 11.89 -2.71
N SER A 20 11.41 11.84 -3.68
CA SER A 20 10.08 12.42 -3.57
C SER A 20 8.99 11.36 -3.37
N GLY A 21 7.96 11.73 -2.59
CA GLY A 21 6.81 10.89 -2.26
C GLY A 21 6.55 10.84 -0.75
N LEU A 22 5.35 10.37 -0.39
CA LEU A 22 4.84 10.38 0.99
C LEU A 22 5.79 9.70 1.99
N TYR A 23 6.49 8.62 1.61
CA TYR A 23 7.41 7.94 2.53
C TYR A 23 8.67 8.76 2.80
N TYR A 24 9.17 9.50 1.82
CA TYR A 24 10.30 10.41 2.03
C TYR A 24 9.92 11.60 2.90
N ASP A 25 8.71 12.16 2.69
CA ASP A 25 8.18 13.22 3.55
C ASP A 25 7.92 12.69 4.98
N PHE A 26 7.47 11.44 5.13
CA PHE A 26 7.33 10.78 6.43
C PHE A 26 8.69 10.60 7.14
N ALA A 27 9.74 10.18 6.43
CA ALA A 27 11.08 10.10 7.00
C ALA A 27 11.57 11.46 7.49
N SER A 28 11.33 12.51 6.68
CA SER A 28 11.66 13.90 7.04
C SER A 28 10.87 14.37 8.27
N TYR A 29 9.57 14.03 8.34
CA TYR A 29 8.73 14.29 9.51
C TYR A 29 9.30 13.63 10.77
N LEU A 30 9.67 12.35 10.73
CA LEU A 30 10.27 11.66 11.88
C LEU A 30 11.60 12.32 12.29
N ASN A 31 12.42 12.73 11.33
CA ASN A 31 13.70 13.40 11.59
C ASN A 31 13.52 14.77 12.27
N LEU A 32 12.39 15.44 12.05
CA LEU A 32 12.03 16.69 12.74
C LEU A 32 11.48 16.46 14.15
N LYS A 33 10.82 15.31 14.40
CA LYS A 33 10.16 15.02 15.68
C LYS A 33 11.07 14.40 16.75
N GLN A 34 12.23 13.93 16.36
CA GLN A 34 13.23 13.36 17.26
C GLN A 34 14.65 13.54 16.69
N ASP A 35 15.67 13.54 17.53
CA ASP A 35 17.07 13.85 17.20
C ASP A 35 18.04 12.67 17.41
N GLN A 36 17.55 11.56 17.99
CA GLN A 36 18.39 10.41 18.32
C GLN A 36 18.76 9.56 17.09
N TYR A 37 17.90 9.52 16.10
CA TYR A 37 18.07 8.71 14.89
C TYR A 37 17.83 9.55 13.63
N THR A 38 18.56 9.23 12.56
CA THR A 38 18.25 9.74 11.22
C THR A 38 17.57 8.62 10.42
N PHE A 39 16.35 8.87 9.94
CA PHE A 39 15.57 7.94 9.13
C PHE A 39 15.76 8.21 7.66
N GLU A 40 15.85 7.13 6.88
CA GLU A 40 15.93 7.16 5.42
C GLU A 40 15.09 6.03 4.81
N VAL A 41 14.48 6.30 3.67
CA VAL A 41 13.68 5.31 2.93
C VAL A 41 14.56 4.47 2.02
N ILE A 42 14.40 3.15 2.09
CA ILE A 42 15.12 2.19 1.25
C ILE A 42 14.11 1.27 0.58
N TYR A 43 14.11 1.25 -0.76
CA TYR A 43 13.36 0.26 -1.51
C TYR A 43 14.04 -1.10 -1.43
N VAL A 44 13.25 -2.12 -1.09
CA VAL A 44 13.70 -3.52 -1.06
C VAL A 44 12.59 -4.42 -1.64
N PRO A 45 12.88 -5.27 -2.64
CA PRO A 45 11.90 -6.22 -3.13
C PRO A 45 11.35 -7.13 -2.03
N ARG A 46 10.04 -7.45 -2.07
CA ARG A 46 9.33 -8.18 -1.02
C ARG A 46 10.06 -9.44 -0.55
N LYS A 47 10.52 -10.29 -1.46
CA LYS A 47 11.24 -11.53 -1.10
C LYS A 47 12.55 -11.30 -0.33
N ARG A 48 13.25 -10.19 -0.62
CA ARG A 48 14.46 -9.81 0.13
C ARG A 48 14.10 -9.27 1.51
N LEU A 49 13.03 -8.49 1.59
CA LEU A 49 12.51 -7.97 2.85
C LEU A 49 12.10 -9.12 3.78
N ASP A 50 11.36 -10.11 3.26
CA ASP A 50 10.95 -11.28 4.04
C ASP A 50 12.17 -12.01 4.64
N ARG A 51 13.28 -12.17 3.89
CA ARG A 51 14.53 -12.76 4.41
C ARG A 51 15.14 -11.93 5.54
N LEU A 52 15.21 -10.59 5.38
CA LEU A 52 15.74 -9.70 6.44
C LEU A 52 14.94 -9.82 7.73
N ILE A 53 13.62 -10.01 7.62
CA ILE A 53 12.75 -10.20 8.79
C ILE A 53 12.96 -11.59 9.39
N GLU A 54 13.04 -12.64 8.58
CA GLU A 54 13.19 -14.03 9.01
C GLU A 54 14.56 -14.31 9.64
N SER A 55 15.63 -13.67 9.12
CA SER A 55 16.98 -13.77 9.67
C SER A 55 17.24 -12.83 10.86
N ASP A 56 16.22 -12.03 11.25
CA ASP A 56 16.31 -11.02 12.29
C ASP A 56 17.40 -9.93 12.05
N GLU A 57 17.70 -9.70 10.76
CA GLU A 57 18.67 -8.70 10.29
C GLU A 57 18.00 -7.35 9.95
N LEU A 58 16.70 -7.20 10.22
CA LEU A 58 15.98 -5.96 9.97
C LEU A 58 16.45 -4.87 10.94
N ASN A 59 17.28 -3.93 10.46
CA ASN A 59 17.73 -2.78 11.24
C ASN A 59 16.90 -1.53 10.90
N GLY A 60 15.73 -1.39 11.53
CA GLY A 60 14.78 -0.32 11.26
C GLY A 60 13.33 -0.81 11.21
N PHE A 61 12.52 -0.17 10.36
CA PHE A 61 11.11 -0.50 10.18
C PHE A 61 10.78 -0.86 8.74
N VAL A 62 9.75 -1.69 8.56
CA VAL A 62 9.03 -1.80 7.30
C VAL A 62 7.91 -0.78 7.31
N ILE A 63 7.90 0.11 6.31
CA ILE A 63 6.93 1.21 6.23
C ILE A 63 5.74 0.88 5.33
N GLY A 64 4.56 1.34 5.75
CA GLY A 64 3.35 1.32 4.93
C GLY A 64 2.69 -0.03 4.80
N VAL A 65 2.77 -0.85 5.82
CA VAL A 65 2.30 -2.23 5.85
C VAL A 65 1.18 -2.45 6.86
N SER A 66 0.46 -3.56 6.70
CA SER A 66 -0.62 -3.98 7.59
C SER A 66 -0.29 -5.35 8.22
N PRO A 67 -0.70 -5.60 9.48
CA PRO A 67 -0.49 -6.88 10.17
C PRO A 67 -0.98 -8.10 9.38
N VAL A 68 -2.09 -7.97 8.69
CA VAL A 68 -2.68 -9.07 7.88
C VAL A 68 -1.74 -9.53 6.77
N TRP A 69 -1.00 -8.61 6.14
CA TRP A 69 -0.07 -8.93 5.04
C TRP A 69 1.19 -9.69 5.50
N PHE A 70 1.45 -9.67 6.83
CA PHE A 70 2.56 -10.37 7.47
C PHE A 70 2.10 -11.57 8.31
N LYS A 71 0.84 -12.01 8.13
CA LYS A 71 0.24 -13.14 8.89
C LYS A 71 0.37 -12.93 10.40
N ASP A 72 0.17 -11.70 10.85
CA ASP A 72 0.30 -11.28 12.25
C ASP A 72 -0.90 -10.42 12.69
N LYS A 73 -2.10 -10.86 12.31
CA LYS A 73 -3.37 -10.15 12.60
C LYS A 73 -3.54 -9.83 14.09
N GLU A 74 -3.08 -10.74 14.96
CA GLU A 74 -3.16 -10.61 16.41
C GLU A 74 -1.97 -9.83 17.00
N GLU A 75 -1.06 -9.30 16.16
CA GLU A 75 0.12 -8.50 16.52
C GLU A 75 1.04 -9.18 17.56
N ALA A 76 1.13 -10.50 17.52
CA ALA A 76 1.89 -11.30 18.48
C ALA A 76 3.35 -11.56 18.05
N LYS A 77 3.60 -11.55 16.74
CA LYS A 77 4.87 -11.95 16.13
C LYS A 77 5.87 -10.79 16.08
N TYR A 78 5.39 -9.62 15.65
CA TYR A 78 6.20 -8.42 15.44
C TYR A 78 5.80 -7.29 16.39
N LEU A 79 6.53 -6.17 16.31
CA LEU A 79 6.18 -4.93 16.97
C LEU A 79 5.60 -3.97 15.93
N TRP A 80 4.41 -3.46 16.22
CA TRP A 80 3.65 -2.57 15.35
C TRP A 80 3.48 -1.20 15.98
N LEU A 81 3.68 -0.15 15.19
CA LEU A 81 3.36 1.22 15.60
C LEU A 81 1.98 1.63 15.08
N ASP A 82 1.40 2.69 15.66
CA ASP A 82 0.11 3.22 15.20
C ASP A 82 0.17 3.66 13.74
N SER A 83 -0.99 3.65 13.08
CA SER A 83 -1.09 3.97 11.67
C SER A 83 -0.85 5.46 11.40
N PHE A 84 -0.15 5.75 10.31
CA PHE A 84 0.09 7.11 9.84
C PHE A 84 -0.74 7.46 8.59
N TYR A 85 -1.35 6.47 7.94
CA TYR A 85 -2.15 6.64 6.73
C TYR A 85 -3.21 5.56 6.63
N ASP A 86 -4.43 5.93 6.22
CA ASP A 86 -5.53 5.00 5.98
C ASP A 86 -5.73 4.87 4.46
N ASP A 87 -5.84 3.64 3.96
CA ASP A 87 -5.96 3.37 2.54
C ASP A 87 -6.95 2.23 2.28
N ARG A 88 -7.29 2.03 1.03
CA ARG A 88 -8.14 0.92 0.60
C ARG A 88 -7.83 0.52 -0.83
N ASP A 89 -8.04 -0.72 -1.14
CA ASP A 89 -7.97 -1.25 -2.49
C ASP A 89 -9.38 -1.25 -3.11
N GLU A 90 -9.50 -0.67 -4.30
CA GLU A 90 -10.74 -0.50 -5.02
C GLU A 90 -10.87 -1.50 -6.16
N PHE A 91 -12.10 -1.91 -6.45
CA PHE A 91 -12.42 -2.51 -7.74
C PHE A 91 -12.69 -1.39 -8.74
N VAL A 92 -11.81 -1.24 -9.71
CA VAL A 92 -11.87 -0.19 -10.74
C VAL A 92 -12.17 -0.81 -12.09
N SER A 93 -13.15 -0.25 -12.81
CA SER A 93 -13.60 -0.68 -14.14
C SER A 93 -13.92 0.52 -15.02
N LEU A 94 -14.39 0.32 -16.25
CA LEU A 94 -14.85 1.41 -17.09
C LEU A 94 -16.29 1.83 -16.74
N LYS A 95 -16.62 3.12 -16.85
CA LYS A 95 -18.00 3.62 -16.75
C LYS A 95 -18.91 3.02 -17.79
N THR A 96 -18.38 2.64 -18.96
CA THR A 96 -19.12 1.99 -20.05
C THR A 96 -19.40 0.51 -19.82
N SER A 97 -18.70 -0.12 -18.88
CA SER A 97 -18.89 -1.51 -18.46
C SER A 97 -18.60 -1.62 -16.97
N PRO A 98 -19.48 -1.09 -16.10
CA PRO A 98 -19.20 -0.98 -14.68
C PRO A 98 -19.24 -2.35 -13.99
N PHE A 99 -18.20 -2.66 -13.23
CA PHE A 99 -18.16 -3.79 -12.31
C PHE A 99 -18.57 -3.33 -10.92
N ASN A 100 -19.56 -4.00 -10.33
CA ASN A 100 -19.99 -3.78 -8.95
C ASN A 100 -19.84 -5.07 -8.16
N TYR A 101 -18.97 -5.07 -7.17
CA TYR A 101 -18.82 -6.18 -6.25
C TYR A 101 -20.00 -6.21 -5.26
N VAL A 102 -20.63 -7.35 -5.14
CA VAL A 102 -21.70 -7.61 -4.16
C VAL A 102 -21.32 -8.84 -3.30
N SER A 103 -20.78 -9.87 -3.94
CA SER A 103 -20.37 -11.12 -3.31
C SER A 103 -19.34 -11.84 -4.18
N LYS A 104 -18.80 -12.97 -3.72
CA LYS A 104 -17.85 -13.79 -4.51
C LYS A 104 -18.39 -14.20 -5.88
N GLN A 105 -19.70 -14.36 -6.03
CA GLN A 105 -20.34 -14.67 -7.32
C GLN A 105 -20.18 -13.55 -8.36
N SER A 106 -19.93 -12.31 -7.93
CA SER A 106 -19.63 -11.20 -8.85
C SER A 106 -18.38 -11.44 -9.69
N PHE A 107 -17.52 -12.36 -9.30
CA PHE A 107 -16.28 -12.70 -10.00
C PHE A 107 -16.45 -13.72 -11.12
N ASN A 108 -17.60 -14.44 -11.17
CA ASN A 108 -17.79 -15.51 -12.12
C ASN A 108 -17.67 -15.02 -13.56
N ASP A 109 -16.88 -15.75 -14.35
CA ASP A 109 -16.60 -15.46 -15.77
C ASP A 109 -16.00 -14.06 -16.02
N LYS A 110 -15.32 -13.50 -15.02
CA LYS A 110 -14.64 -12.21 -15.12
C LYS A 110 -13.14 -12.36 -15.24
N THR A 111 -12.51 -11.30 -15.74
CA THR A 111 -11.07 -11.14 -15.77
C THR A 111 -10.67 -9.95 -14.90
N VAL A 112 -9.80 -10.20 -13.91
CA VAL A 112 -9.23 -9.17 -13.05
C VAL A 112 -7.78 -8.87 -13.44
N VAL A 113 -7.38 -7.61 -13.27
CA VAL A 113 -5.97 -7.22 -13.33
C VAL A 113 -5.47 -6.91 -11.92
N GLY A 114 -4.31 -7.46 -11.58
CA GLY A 114 -3.62 -7.20 -10.31
C GLY A 114 -2.11 -7.03 -10.51
N VAL A 115 -1.43 -6.57 -9.47
CA VAL A 115 0.02 -6.44 -9.49
C VAL A 115 0.68 -7.79 -9.22
N ALA A 116 1.67 -8.14 -10.02
CA ALA A 116 2.41 -9.40 -9.88
C ALA A 116 3.02 -9.56 -8.48
N GLY A 117 2.83 -10.73 -7.89
CA GLY A 117 3.34 -11.05 -6.55
C GLY A 117 2.52 -10.48 -5.39
N PHE A 118 1.45 -9.71 -5.65
CA PHE A 118 0.52 -9.29 -4.60
C PHE A 118 -0.55 -10.37 -4.40
N TYR A 119 -0.85 -10.62 -3.14
CA TYR A 119 -1.96 -11.46 -2.74
C TYR A 119 -3.18 -10.59 -2.44
N TYR A 120 -4.28 -10.88 -3.13
CA TYR A 120 -5.56 -10.21 -2.94
C TYR A 120 -6.55 -11.23 -2.39
N PHE A 121 -6.95 -11.04 -1.13
CA PHE A 121 -7.88 -11.93 -0.45
C PHE A 121 -9.22 -12.05 -1.19
N GLY A 122 -9.73 -13.26 -1.35
CA GLY A 122 -10.96 -13.54 -2.10
C GLY A 122 -10.75 -13.63 -3.62
N ILE A 123 -9.80 -12.87 -4.18
CA ILE A 123 -9.43 -12.92 -5.60
C ILE A 123 -8.58 -14.15 -5.89
N ASN A 124 -7.48 -14.34 -5.15
CA ASN A 124 -6.59 -15.47 -5.38
C ASN A 124 -7.34 -16.79 -5.24
N GLU A 125 -8.21 -16.93 -4.23
CA GLU A 125 -9.03 -18.12 -4.03
C GLU A 125 -10.04 -18.32 -5.16
N SER A 126 -10.59 -17.26 -5.75
CA SER A 126 -11.51 -17.36 -6.88
C SER A 126 -10.78 -17.77 -8.17
N VAL A 127 -9.53 -17.33 -8.34
CA VAL A 127 -8.67 -17.74 -9.45
C VAL A 127 -8.30 -19.22 -9.30
N ASP A 128 -7.88 -19.65 -8.12
CA ASP A 128 -7.51 -21.03 -7.82
C ASP A 128 -8.70 -21.98 -8.00
N ALA A 129 -9.91 -21.50 -7.75
CA ALA A 129 -11.16 -22.23 -7.99
C ALA A 129 -11.63 -22.22 -9.45
N GLY A 130 -10.95 -21.49 -10.35
CA GLY A 130 -11.30 -21.38 -11.76
C GLY A 130 -12.52 -20.50 -12.07
N ASN A 131 -12.99 -19.70 -11.11
CA ASN A 131 -14.14 -18.81 -11.26
C ASN A 131 -13.79 -17.42 -11.78
N LEU A 132 -12.50 -17.08 -11.79
CA LEU A 132 -11.96 -15.77 -12.14
C LEU A 132 -10.65 -15.94 -12.89
N LEU A 133 -10.47 -15.21 -14.00
CA LEU A 133 -9.18 -15.13 -14.68
C LEU A 133 -8.37 -13.95 -14.11
N ARG A 134 -7.06 -14.10 -13.97
CA ARG A 134 -6.19 -13.04 -13.49
C ARG A 134 -5.09 -12.73 -14.50
N ILE A 135 -4.90 -11.43 -14.77
CA ILE A 135 -3.76 -10.89 -15.52
C ILE A 135 -2.88 -10.13 -14.53
N ASP A 136 -1.59 -10.43 -14.54
CA ASP A 136 -0.61 -9.74 -13.71
C ASP A 136 0.10 -8.62 -14.47
N THR A 137 0.31 -7.50 -13.80
CA THR A 137 1.07 -6.34 -14.29
C THR A 137 2.20 -5.99 -13.33
N ILE A 138 3.08 -5.08 -13.74
CA ILE A 138 4.18 -4.62 -12.89
C ILE A 138 3.77 -3.49 -11.92
N GLY A 139 2.56 -2.90 -12.11
CA GLY A 139 2.07 -1.82 -11.28
C GLY A 139 0.65 -1.39 -11.63
N GLU A 140 0.04 -0.62 -10.75
CA GLU A 140 -1.38 -0.25 -10.83
C GLU A 140 -1.71 0.66 -12.03
N LEU A 141 -0.76 1.49 -12.50
CA LEU A 141 -0.95 2.28 -13.73
C LEU A 141 -1.15 1.37 -14.95
N GLN A 142 -0.32 0.33 -15.09
CA GLN A 142 -0.49 -0.66 -16.17
C GLN A 142 -1.78 -1.45 -16.01
N SER A 143 -2.22 -1.69 -14.77
CA SER A 143 -3.52 -2.33 -14.53
C SER A 143 -4.67 -1.48 -15.08
N LEU A 144 -4.64 -0.17 -14.85
CA LEU A 144 -5.62 0.77 -15.41
C LEU A 144 -5.58 0.83 -16.93
N GLN A 145 -4.39 0.81 -17.54
CA GLN A 145 -4.23 0.78 -19.00
C GLN A 145 -4.89 -0.45 -19.64
N LEU A 146 -4.74 -1.64 -19.01
CA LEU A 146 -5.42 -2.85 -19.50
C LEU A 146 -6.95 -2.76 -19.41
N ILE A 147 -7.48 -2.01 -18.44
CA ILE A 147 -8.91 -1.72 -18.35
C ILE A 147 -9.35 -0.77 -19.49
N GLU A 148 -8.58 0.28 -19.79
CA GLU A 148 -8.82 1.18 -20.93
C GLU A 148 -8.84 0.42 -22.26
N GLU A 149 -7.92 -0.52 -22.42
CA GLU A 149 -7.81 -1.40 -23.61
C GLU A 149 -8.90 -2.49 -23.64
N LYS A 150 -9.80 -2.56 -22.64
CA LYS A 150 -10.86 -3.57 -22.52
C LYS A 150 -10.33 -5.02 -22.49
N ARG A 151 -9.12 -5.20 -21.94
CA ARG A 151 -8.47 -6.52 -21.83
C ARG A 151 -8.86 -7.26 -20.53
N ALA A 152 -9.55 -6.57 -19.63
CA ALA A 152 -10.09 -7.14 -18.41
C ALA A 152 -11.36 -6.39 -17.97
N ASP A 153 -12.16 -7.01 -17.11
CA ASP A 153 -13.41 -6.45 -16.62
C ASP A 153 -13.16 -5.41 -15.51
N PHE A 154 -12.19 -5.67 -14.62
CA PHE A 154 -11.84 -4.77 -13.53
C PHE A 154 -10.39 -4.96 -13.08
N ALA A 155 -9.87 -3.95 -12.40
CA ALA A 155 -8.55 -3.97 -11.75
C ALA A 155 -8.70 -3.73 -10.26
N ILE A 156 -7.70 -4.20 -9.48
CA ILE A 156 -7.55 -3.80 -8.08
C ILE A 156 -6.49 -2.72 -8.03
N VAL A 157 -6.89 -1.54 -7.53
CA VAL A 157 -6.06 -0.33 -7.48
C VAL A 157 -6.24 0.34 -6.11
N SER A 158 -5.14 0.71 -5.46
CA SER A 158 -5.21 1.46 -4.20
C SER A 158 -5.85 2.83 -4.43
N ARG A 159 -6.74 3.27 -3.54
CA ARG A 159 -7.40 4.58 -3.62
C ARG A 159 -6.37 5.71 -3.67
N SER A 160 -5.32 5.60 -2.87
CA SER A 160 -4.23 6.57 -2.83
C SER A 160 -3.53 6.72 -4.18
N VAL A 161 -3.23 5.61 -4.87
CA VAL A 161 -2.63 5.62 -6.22
C VAL A 161 -3.58 6.25 -7.23
N PHE A 162 -4.85 5.84 -7.22
CA PHE A 162 -5.84 6.36 -8.15
C PHE A 162 -6.04 7.88 -7.99
N ASN A 163 -6.20 8.36 -6.76
CA ASN A 163 -6.37 9.78 -6.47
C ASN A 163 -5.14 10.59 -6.91
N TYR A 164 -3.94 10.10 -6.57
CA TYR A 164 -2.70 10.75 -7.00
C TYR A 164 -2.60 10.86 -8.53
N LEU A 165 -2.83 9.78 -9.26
CA LEU A 165 -2.79 9.78 -10.73
C LEU A 165 -3.84 10.73 -11.33
N LYS A 166 -5.02 10.79 -10.73
CA LYS A 166 -6.09 11.72 -11.12
C LYS A 166 -5.68 13.17 -10.88
N ALA A 167 -5.12 13.49 -9.73
CA ALA A 167 -4.64 14.83 -9.38
C ALA A 167 -3.51 15.31 -10.31
N GLN A 168 -2.67 14.38 -10.81
CA GLN A 168 -1.64 14.67 -11.82
C GLN A 168 -2.17 14.75 -13.25
N ASN A 169 -3.50 14.75 -13.47
CA ASN A 169 -4.14 14.68 -14.79
C ASN A 169 -3.65 13.49 -15.65
N SER A 170 -3.20 12.42 -15.01
CA SER A 170 -2.70 11.22 -15.68
C SER A 170 -3.80 10.21 -15.99
N LEU A 171 -5.04 10.45 -15.53
CA LEU A 171 -6.20 9.59 -15.76
C LEU A 171 -7.35 10.36 -16.42
N GLN A 172 -8.00 9.72 -17.39
CA GLN A 172 -9.23 10.19 -17.98
C GLN A 172 -10.43 9.96 -17.04
N ASP A 173 -11.52 10.71 -17.20
CA ASP A 173 -12.75 10.52 -16.42
C ASP A 173 -13.62 9.39 -16.99
N ILE A 174 -13.04 8.22 -17.19
CA ILE A 174 -13.69 7.04 -17.77
C ILE A 174 -13.87 5.88 -16.77
N TYR A 175 -13.32 6.01 -15.58
CA TYR A 175 -13.30 4.95 -14.59
C TYR A 175 -14.52 4.97 -13.67
N HIS A 176 -14.96 3.79 -13.31
CA HIS A 176 -15.97 3.50 -12.30
C HIS A 176 -15.31 2.74 -11.14
N MET A 177 -15.70 3.06 -9.93
CA MET A 177 -15.33 2.31 -8.74
C MET A 177 -16.55 1.63 -8.16
N SER A 178 -16.41 0.37 -7.78
CA SER A 178 -17.45 -0.36 -7.06
C SER A 178 -17.79 0.35 -5.74
N PRO A 179 -19.07 0.43 -5.35
CA PRO A 179 -19.46 0.98 -4.04
C PRO A 179 -18.82 0.24 -2.85
N ILE A 180 -18.59 -1.06 -3.00
CA ILE A 180 -17.90 -1.88 -2.00
C ILE A 180 -16.46 -2.05 -2.47
N PRO A 181 -15.46 -1.58 -1.71
CA PRO A 181 -14.05 -1.76 -2.04
C PRO A 181 -13.62 -3.23 -1.87
N HIS A 182 -12.46 -3.58 -2.44
CA HIS A 182 -11.85 -4.89 -2.21
C HIS A 182 -11.42 -5.07 -0.75
N ASP A 183 -10.68 -4.09 -0.21
CA ASP A 183 -10.17 -4.13 1.16
C ASP A 183 -10.00 -2.71 1.71
N GLN A 184 -9.97 -2.59 3.05
CA GLN A 184 -9.67 -1.36 3.77
C GLN A 184 -8.62 -1.67 4.83
N PHE A 185 -7.57 -0.87 4.89
CA PHE A 185 -6.45 -1.13 5.78
C PHE A 185 -5.76 0.16 6.22
N ASN A 186 -5.03 0.03 7.31
CA ASN A 186 -4.19 1.10 7.85
C ASN A 186 -2.73 0.80 7.49
N ARG A 187 -2.01 1.82 7.02
CA ARG A 187 -0.57 1.73 6.78
C ARG A 187 0.18 2.07 8.05
N ARG A 188 0.95 1.11 8.49
CA ARG A 188 1.68 1.12 9.78
C ARG A 188 3.17 0.88 9.55
N LEU A 189 3.91 0.95 10.63
CA LEU A 189 5.32 0.55 10.70
C LEU A 189 5.41 -0.79 11.44
N LEU A 190 6.17 -1.72 10.86
CA LEU A 190 6.50 -3.01 11.47
C LEU A 190 8.00 -3.05 11.81
N THR A 191 8.34 -3.61 12.96
CA THR A 191 9.74 -3.99 13.25
C THR A 191 9.80 -5.30 14.02
N THR A 192 11.01 -5.90 14.11
CA THR A 192 11.23 -7.12 14.89
C THR A 192 11.43 -6.80 16.37
N LYS A 193 11.31 -7.81 17.23
CA LYS A 193 11.44 -7.66 18.69
C LYS A 193 12.84 -7.20 19.12
N ASN A 194 13.86 -7.41 18.26
CA ASN A 194 15.22 -6.93 18.52
C ASN A 194 15.33 -5.40 18.45
N ASN A 195 14.41 -4.73 17.75
CA ASN A 195 14.37 -3.27 17.67
C ASN A 195 13.42 -2.63 18.70
N LYS A 196 13.20 -3.28 19.86
CA LYS A 196 12.25 -2.81 20.87
C LYS A 196 12.54 -1.38 21.35
N ALA A 197 13.79 -1.02 21.60
CA ALA A 197 14.15 0.34 22.02
C ALA A 197 13.79 1.40 20.96
N LEU A 198 13.99 1.08 19.68
CA LEU A 198 13.60 1.94 18.57
C LEU A 198 12.07 2.07 18.45
N HIS A 199 11.34 0.97 18.65
CA HIS A 199 9.88 0.96 18.68
C HIS A 199 9.34 1.85 19.83
N GLU A 200 9.83 1.67 21.05
CA GLU A 200 9.42 2.46 22.23
C GLU A 200 9.69 3.96 22.06
N LYS A 201 10.78 4.33 21.37
CA LYS A 201 11.09 5.73 21.07
C LYS A 201 10.10 6.36 20.09
N LEU A 202 9.64 5.64 19.07
CA LEU A 202 8.72 6.18 18.08
C LEU A 202 7.25 6.06 18.48
N ALA A 203 6.89 5.16 19.38
CA ALA A 203 5.50 4.91 19.77
C ALA A 203 4.73 6.20 20.17
N PRO A 204 5.26 7.12 21.01
CA PRO A 204 4.53 8.34 21.36
C PRO A 204 4.35 9.28 20.17
N ILE A 205 5.31 9.37 19.24
CA ILE A 205 5.22 10.17 18.02
C ILE A 205 4.10 9.61 17.12
N MET A 206 4.11 8.30 16.90
CA MET A 206 3.13 7.64 16.04
C MET A 206 1.72 7.68 16.64
N LYS A 207 1.59 7.61 17.96
CA LYS A 207 0.29 7.75 18.63
C LYS A 207 -0.35 9.14 18.40
N ALA A 208 0.45 10.18 18.28
CA ALA A 208 -0.01 11.55 18.08
C ALA A 208 -0.12 11.96 16.60
N ILE A 209 0.44 11.19 15.67
CA ILE A 209 0.68 11.61 14.28
C ILE A 209 -0.59 12.06 13.55
N LYS A 210 -1.71 11.36 13.72
CA LYS A 210 -2.98 11.70 13.06
C LYS A 210 -3.61 13.01 13.55
N GLN A 211 -3.10 13.59 14.64
CA GLN A 211 -3.52 14.87 15.20
C GLN A 211 -2.46 15.96 15.05
N ASP A 212 -1.31 15.61 14.49
CA ASP A 212 -0.18 16.53 14.29
C ASP A 212 -0.39 17.35 13.01
N GLN A 213 -0.51 18.67 13.15
CA GLN A 213 -0.78 19.57 12.02
C GLN A 213 0.27 19.46 10.92
N LEU A 214 1.56 19.34 11.27
CA LEU A 214 2.62 19.18 10.28
C LEU A 214 2.41 17.92 9.43
N TRP A 215 1.97 16.81 10.05
CA TRP A 215 1.67 15.59 9.31
C TRP A 215 0.44 15.74 8.41
N LEU A 216 -0.62 16.40 8.90
CA LEU A 216 -1.82 16.68 8.11
C LEU A 216 -1.51 17.56 6.89
N ASP A 217 -0.65 18.59 7.06
CA ASP A 217 -0.19 19.44 5.96
C ASP A 217 0.65 18.65 4.92
N ILE A 218 1.41 17.65 5.37
CA ILE A 218 2.12 16.74 4.47
C ILE A 218 1.14 15.88 3.68
N LEU A 219 0.15 15.26 4.34
CA LEU A 219 -0.86 14.42 3.68
C LEU A 219 -1.64 15.18 2.60
N ALA A 220 -2.00 16.42 2.87
CA ALA A 220 -2.75 17.27 1.93
C ALA A 220 -2.04 17.50 0.58
N LYS A 221 -0.73 17.24 0.49
CA LYS A 221 -0.01 17.30 -0.80
C LYS A 221 -0.29 16.09 -1.71
N TYR A 222 -0.84 15.02 -1.15
CA TYR A 222 -1.01 13.72 -1.81
C TYR A 222 -2.47 13.29 -2.00
N GLU A 223 -3.41 14.08 -1.50
CA GLU A 223 -4.87 13.95 -1.67
C GLU A 223 -5.40 14.82 -2.84
#